data_4332201fbff202de95c5f874ad7ee21e
#
_entry.id   4332201fbff202de95c5f874ad7ee21e
#
_cell.length_a   1.000
_cell.length_b   1.000
_cell.length_c   1.000
_cell.angle_alpha   90.00
_cell.angle_beta   90.00
_cell.angle_gamma   90.00
#
_symmetry.space_group_name_H-M   'P 1'
#
loop_
_entity.id
_entity.type
_entity.pdbx_description
1 polymer ?
#
loop_
_entity_poly.entity_id
_entity_poly.type
_entity_poly.pdbx_seq_one_letter_code
_entity_poly.pdbx_strand_id
1 'polypeptide(L)'
;LVPLIQPPIMRLLTTQSERTIRMIQMREVSQTEKIIFPIILVFLVGMMLPSAAPLIGMFCFGNLMRESLVVERLSEVVQNSLINIVTIFLGLAVGSKLAADQFLTPETLGILSLGIIAFSIGTASGILMAKLMNVLSANKINPLIGAAGVSAVPMAARVVNKVGLE
;
A
#
# COMPACT_ATOMS: atom_id res chain seq x y z
N LEU A 1 12.85 1.20 -5.63
CA LEU A 1 12.93 2.14 -4.49
C LEU A 1 12.41 1.51 -3.19
N VAL A 2 11.20 0.90 -3.16
CA VAL A 2 10.58 0.32 -1.95
C VAL A 2 11.52 -0.64 -1.19
N PRO A 3 12.12 -1.68 -1.82
CA PRO A 3 13.01 -2.60 -1.11
C PRO A 3 14.31 -1.98 -0.59
N LEU A 4 14.69 -0.81 -1.08
CA LEU A 4 15.91 -0.12 -0.67
C LEU A 4 15.65 0.87 0.47
N ILE A 5 14.52 1.56 0.42
CA ILE A 5 14.20 2.67 1.35
C ILE A 5 13.50 2.17 2.61
N GLN A 6 12.55 1.25 2.48
CA GLN A 6 11.73 0.80 3.62
C GLN A 6 12.51 0.04 4.70
N PRO A 7 13.39 -0.96 4.40
CA PRO A 7 14.04 -1.74 5.44
C PRO A 7 14.86 -0.91 6.43
N PRO A 8 15.74 0.03 6.00
CA PRO A 8 16.50 0.84 6.96
C PRO A 8 15.59 1.70 7.84
N ILE A 9 14.53 2.29 7.28
CA ILE A 9 13.58 3.12 8.06
C ILE A 9 12.82 2.26 9.07
N MET A 10 12.34 1.09 8.66
CA MET A 10 11.67 0.15 9.56
C MET A 10 12.56 -0.29 10.70
N ARG A 11 13.83 -0.64 10.40
CA ARG A 11 14.79 -1.06 11.42
C ARG A 11 15.15 0.07 12.39
N LEU A 12 15.23 1.30 11.89
CA LEU A 12 15.53 2.49 12.73
C LEU A 12 14.36 2.82 13.67
N LEU A 13 13.14 2.72 13.19
CA LEU A 13 11.94 3.15 13.91
C LEU A 13 11.27 2.05 14.73
N THR A 14 11.66 0.78 14.61
CA THR A 14 11.06 -0.32 15.37
C THR A 14 12.10 -1.12 16.15
N THR A 15 11.74 -1.52 17.35
CA THR A 15 12.55 -2.44 18.17
C THR A 15 12.28 -3.89 17.77
N GLN A 16 13.22 -4.81 18.13
CA GLN A 16 13.05 -6.24 17.85
C GLN A 16 11.76 -6.79 18.46
N SER A 17 11.46 -6.39 19.69
CA SER A 17 10.24 -6.81 20.39
C SER A 17 8.95 -6.36 19.71
N GLU A 18 8.96 -5.19 19.08
CA GLU A 18 7.80 -4.69 18.33
C GLU A 18 7.59 -5.43 17.00
N ARG A 19 8.67 -5.90 16.36
CA ARG A 19 8.60 -6.64 15.09
C ARG A 19 8.04 -8.05 15.27
N THR A 20 8.25 -8.65 16.42
CA THR A 20 7.79 -9.99 16.75
C THR A 20 6.33 -10.06 17.23
N ILE A 21 5.65 -8.92 17.37
CA ILE A 21 4.23 -8.87 17.74
C ILE A 21 3.41 -9.62 16.70
N ARG A 22 2.79 -10.73 17.11
CA ARG A 22 1.81 -11.47 16.30
C ARG A 22 0.45 -10.84 16.50
N MET A 23 -0.13 -10.36 15.39
CA MET A 23 -1.48 -9.82 15.42
C MET A 23 -2.49 -10.96 15.43
N ILE A 24 -3.38 -10.93 16.42
CA ILE A 24 -4.54 -11.81 16.48
C ILE A 24 -5.70 -11.05 15.80
N GLN A 25 -6.49 -11.75 14.99
CA GLN A 25 -7.67 -11.15 14.39
C GLN A 25 -8.61 -10.66 15.49
N MET A 26 -8.87 -9.37 15.55
CA MET A 26 -9.58 -8.75 16.68
C MET A 26 -11.07 -9.07 16.68
N ARG A 27 -11.70 -9.12 15.49
CA ARG A 27 -13.12 -9.52 15.32
C ARG A 27 -13.35 -10.02 13.91
N GLU A 28 -14.34 -10.85 13.74
CA GLU A 28 -14.87 -11.18 12.44
C GLU A 28 -15.65 -9.97 11.90
N VAL A 29 -15.31 -9.56 10.68
CA VAL A 29 -15.97 -8.45 9.99
C VAL A 29 -17.08 -9.04 9.13
N SER A 30 -18.30 -8.52 9.25
CA SER A 30 -19.43 -8.97 8.46
C SER A 30 -19.25 -8.64 6.97
N GLN A 31 -19.85 -9.42 6.09
CA GLN A 31 -19.82 -9.19 4.64
C GLN A 31 -20.37 -7.80 4.27
N THR A 32 -21.42 -7.37 4.93
CA THR A 32 -22.02 -6.05 4.74
C THR A 32 -21.04 -4.93 5.09
N GLU A 33 -20.30 -5.05 6.18
CA GLU A 33 -19.27 -4.07 6.55
C GLU A 33 -18.14 -4.00 5.51
N LYS A 34 -17.71 -5.14 4.97
CA LYS A 34 -16.68 -5.21 3.93
C LYS A 34 -17.11 -4.55 2.62
N ILE A 35 -18.40 -4.51 2.32
CA ILE A 35 -18.97 -3.86 1.14
C ILE A 35 -19.19 -2.37 1.37
N ILE A 36 -19.78 -2.01 2.51
CA ILE A 36 -20.18 -0.64 2.80
C ILE A 36 -18.96 0.25 3.10
N PHE A 37 -17.99 -0.24 3.85
CA PHE A 37 -16.82 0.55 4.24
C PHE A 37 -16.05 1.14 3.04
N PRO A 38 -15.69 0.39 1.98
CA PRO A 38 -15.05 0.96 0.82
C PRO A 38 -15.90 2.00 0.07
N ILE A 39 -17.22 1.84 0.04
CA ILE A 39 -18.13 2.81 -0.60
C ILE A 39 -18.08 4.14 0.16
N ILE A 40 -18.18 4.09 1.49
CA ILE A 40 -18.04 5.28 2.34
C ILE A 40 -16.67 5.93 2.14
N LEU A 41 -15.62 5.12 2.06
CA LEU A 41 -14.25 5.59 1.85
C LEU A 41 -14.09 6.35 0.53
N VAL A 42 -14.63 5.82 -0.59
CA VAL A 42 -14.62 6.51 -1.90
C VAL A 42 -15.32 7.85 -1.81
N PHE A 43 -16.48 7.89 -1.18
CA PHE A 43 -17.25 9.13 -1.04
C PHE A 43 -16.47 10.16 -0.23
N LEU A 44 -15.91 9.76 0.91
CA LEU A 44 -15.17 10.63 1.81
C LEU A 44 -13.88 11.16 1.15
N VAL A 45 -13.10 10.27 0.52
CA VAL A 45 -11.87 10.65 -0.18
C VAL A 45 -12.19 11.49 -1.42
N GLY A 46 -13.25 11.17 -2.16
CA GLY A 46 -13.68 11.95 -3.32
C GLY A 46 -14.07 13.39 -2.97
N MET A 47 -14.64 13.59 -1.78
CA MET A 47 -14.94 14.95 -1.29
C MET A 47 -13.68 15.72 -0.85
N MET A 48 -12.72 15.04 -0.21
CA MET A 48 -11.51 15.68 0.32
C MET A 48 -10.42 15.86 -0.74
N LEU A 49 -10.24 14.87 -1.60
CA LEU A 49 -9.18 14.79 -2.60
C LEU A 49 -9.74 14.25 -3.93
N PRO A 50 -10.40 15.09 -4.75
CA PRO A 50 -11.03 14.67 -6.00
C PRO A 50 -10.06 13.96 -6.96
N SER A 51 -8.78 14.36 -6.96
CA SER A 51 -7.72 13.75 -7.79
C SER A 51 -7.41 12.30 -7.43
N ALA A 52 -7.66 11.89 -6.20
CA ALA A 52 -7.47 10.51 -5.74
C ALA A 52 -8.70 9.61 -5.98
N ALA A 53 -9.86 10.20 -6.26
CA ALA A 53 -11.12 9.48 -6.41
C ALA A 53 -11.08 8.34 -7.45
N PRO A 54 -10.47 8.49 -8.64
CA PRO A 54 -10.41 7.39 -9.62
C PRO A 54 -9.62 6.19 -9.09
N LEU A 55 -8.50 6.42 -8.39
CA LEU A 55 -7.67 5.36 -7.84
C LEU A 55 -8.38 4.59 -6.72
N ILE A 56 -8.95 5.34 -5.77
CA ILE A 56 -9.71 4.74 -4.65
C ILE A 56 -10.99 4.08 -5.17
N GLY A 57 -11.66 4.67 -6.16
CA GLY A 57 -12.83 4.08 -6.81
C GLY A 57 -12.53 2.72 -7.43
N MET A 58 -11.43 2.58 -8.16
CA MET A 58 -11.01 1.30 -8.73
C MET A 58 -10.63 0.27 -7.66
N PHE A 59 -9.97 0.70 -6.58
CA PHE A 59 -9.69 -0.16 -5.44
C PHE A 59 -11.00 -0.68 -4.79
N CYS A 60 -11.95 0.20 -4.54
CA CYS A 60 -13.24 -0.17 -3.95
C CYS A 60 -14.09 -1.02 -4.90
N PHE A 61 -14.03 -0.77 -6.21
CA PHE A 61 -14.68 -1.60 -7.22
C PHE A 61 -14.12 -3.02 -7.20
N GLY A 62 -12.79 -3.18 -7.14
CA GLY A 62 -12.15 -4.49 -7.01
C GLY A 62 -12.57 -5.23 -5.73
N ASN A 63 -12.65 -4.50 -4.61
CA ASN A 63 -13.16 -5.07 -3.36
C ASN A 63 -14.63 -5.47 -3.46
N LEU A 64 -15.47 -4.67 -4.09
CA LEU A 64 -16.88 -4.98 -4.31
C LEU A 64 -17.04 -6.24 -5.16
N MET A 65 -16.27 -6.39 -6.24
CA MET A 65 -16.28 -7.60 -7.06
C MET A 65 -15.94 -8.85 -6.25
N ARG A 66 -14.95 -8.73 -5.34
CA ARG A 66 -14.50 -9.84 -4.50
C ARG A 66 -15.52 -10.21 -3.42
N GLU A 67 -15.99 -9.22 -2.66
CA GLU A 67 -16.83 -9.44 -1.48
C GLU A 67 -18.31 -9.64 -1.82
N SER A 68 -18.76 -9.24 -3.01
CA SER A 68 -20.16 -9.48 -3.46
C SER A 68 -20.47 -10.95 -3.73
N LEU A 69 -19.45 -11.77 -4.07
CA LEU A 69 -19.58 -13.17 -4.45
C LEU A 69 -20.46 -13.43 -5.69
N VAL A 70 -20.92 -12.38 -6.36
CA VAL A 70 -21.80 -12.49 -7.55
C VAL A 70 -20.99 -12.70 -8.84
N VAL A 71 -19.79 -12.12 -8.90
CA VAL A 71 -18.90 -12.12 -10.08
C VAL A 71 -17.56 -12.79 -9.79
N GLU A 72 -17.58 -13.89 -9.06
CA GLU A 72 -16.36 -14.57 -8.56
C GLU A 72 -15.39 -14.91 -9.70
N ARG A 73 -15.88 -15.50 -10.80
CA ARG A 73 -15.06 -15.83 -11.97
C ARG A 73 -14.41 -14.60 -12.59
N LEU A 74 -15.14 -13.48 -12.66
CA LEU A 74 -14.59 -12.23 -13.20
C LEU A 74 -13.54 -11.64 -12.26
N SER A 75 -13.79 -11.67 -10.96
CA SER A 75 -12.85 -11.26 -9.92
C SER A 75 -11.54 -12.07 -10.01
N GLU A 76 -11.61 -13.38 -10.21
CA GLU A 76 -10.44 -14.24 -10.38
C GLU A 76 -9.63 -13.89 -11.64
N VAL A 77 -10.30 -13.66 -12.78
CA VAL A 77 -9.65 -13.23 -14.02
C VAL A 77 -8.93 -11.89 -13.85
N VAL A 78 -9.57 -10.95 -13.18
CA VAL A 78 -8.95 -9.60 -12.90
C VAL A 78 -7.73 -9.74 -12.00
N GLN A 79 -7.80 -10.56 -10.96
CA GLN A 79 -6.72 -10.73 -10.00
C GLN A 79 -5.51 -11.50 -10.56
N ASN A 80 -5.69 -12.36 -11.53
CA ASN A 80 -4.63 -13.21 -12.07
C ASN A 80 -4.23 -12.83 -13.50
N SER A 81 -5.15 -12.95 -14.45
CA SER A 81 -4.83 -12.77 -15.87
C SER A 81 -4.69 -11.31 -16.28
N LEU A 82 -5.69 -10.49 -15.92
CA LEU A 82 -5.72 -9.09 -16.32
C LEU A 82 -4.58 -8.30 -15.69
N ILE A 83 -4.27 -8.53 -14.41
CA ILE A 83 -3.18 -7.81 -13.72
C ILE A 83 -1.82 -8.11 -14.40
N ASN A 84 -1.60 -9.33 -14.88
CA ASN A 84 -0.38 -9.69 -15.59
C ASN A 84 -0.27 -8.97 -16.94
N ILE A 85 -1.36 -8.93 -17.71
CA ILE A 85 -1.43 -8.23 -18.99
C ILE A 85 -1.19 -6.72 -18.79
N VAL A 86 -1.89 -6.11 -17.85
CA VAL A 86 -1.73 -4.68 -17.52
C VAL A 86 -0.30 -4.38 -17.05
N THR A 87 0.31 -5.28 -16.28
CA THR A 87 1.69 -5.12 -15.81
C THR A 87 2.68 -5.11 -16.97
N ILE A 88 2.48 -5.96 -18.00
CA ILE A 88 3.31 -5.97 -19.21
C ILE A 88 3.19 -4.63 -19.94
N PHE A 89 1.97 -4.15 -20.19
CA PHE A 89 1.76 -2.87 -20.86
C PHE A 89 2.30 -1.70 -20.05
N LEU A 90 2.14 -1.71 -18.74
CA LEU A 90 2.72 -0.71 -17.84
C LEU A 90 4.26 -0.72 -17.94
N GLY A 91 4.87 -1.91 -17.92
CA GLY A 91 6.32 -2.07 -18.07
C GLY A 91 6.83 -1.51 -19.40
N LEU A 92 6.12 -1.80 -20.51
CA LEU A 92 6.45 -1.26 -21.82
C LEU A 92 6.30 0.26 -21.88
N ALA A 93 5.18 0.80 -21.35
CA ALA A 93 4.90 2.24 -21.34
C ALA A 93 5.90 3.01 -20.47
N VAL A 94 6.28 2.48 -19.32
CA VAL A 94 7.31 3.08 -18.46
C VAL A 94 8.68 2.93 -19.10
N GLY A 95 9.01 1.75 -19.62
CA GLY A 95 10.30 1.46 -20.28
C GLY A 95 10.56 2.35 -21.49
N SER A 96 9.53 2.65 -22.28
CA SER A 96 9.66 3.55 -23.44
C SER A 96 10.02 5.00 -23.08
N LYS A 97 9.79 5.41 -21.84
CA LYS A 97 10.12 6.76 -21.33
C LYS A 97 11.50 6.82 -20.68
N LEU A 98 12.20 5.69 -20.56
CA LEU A 98 13.52 5.61 -19.92
C LEU A 98 14.66 5.90 -20.92
N ALA A 99 14.46 6.78 -21.91
CA ALA A 99 15.53 7.29 -22.76
C ALA A 99 16.47 8.19 -21.94
N ALA A 100 17.78 7.99 -22.08
CA ALA A 100 18.77 8.63 -21.21
C ALA A 100 18.75 10.16 -21.27
N ASP A 101 18.45 10.71 -22.43
CA ASP A 101 18.32 12.15 -22.71
C ASP A 101 17.11 12.79 -22.01
N GLN A 102 16.06 12.01 -21.78
CA GLN A 102 14.84 12.47 -21.10
C GLN A 102 14.85 12.15 -19.62
N PHE A 103 15.50 11.06 -19.22
CA PHE A 103 15.49 10.58 -17.84
C PHE A 103 16.55 11.25 -16.96
N LEU A 104 17.72 11.58 -17.54
CA LEU A 104 18.84 12.19 -16.82
C LEU A 104 18.80 13.74 -16.83
N THR A 105 17.61 14.31 -16.90
CA THR A 105 17.45 15.75 -16.76
C THR A 105 17.48 16.16 -15.27
N PRO A 106 17.94 17.38 -14.94
CA PRO A 106 17.92 17.90 -13.58
C PRO A 106 16.52 17.87 -12.94
N GLU A 107 15.49 18.10 -13.75
CA GLU A 107 14.08 18.08 -13.34
C GLU A 107 13.64 16.67 -12.92
N THR A 108 13.96 15.67 -13.74
CA THR A 108 13.63 14.27 -13.44
C THR A 108 14.39 13.76 -12.21
N LEU A 109 15.65 14.11 -12.07
CA LEU A 109 16.45 13.78 -10.88
C LEU A 109 15.92 14.49 -9.63
N GLY A 110 15.43 15.72 -9.78
CA GLY A 110 14.75 16.47 -8.71
C GLY A 110 13.46 15.77 -8.28
N ILE A 111 12.62 15.36 -9.21
CA ILE A 111 11.38 14.62 -8.93
C ILE A 111 11.70 13.26 -8.27
N LEU A 112 12.73 12.56 -8.73
CA LEU A 112 13.15 11.29 -8.15
C LEU A 112 13.61 11.44 -6.70
N SER A 113 14.43 12.47 -6.41
CA SER A 113 14.90 12.76 -5.06
C SER A 113 13.76 13.16 -4.13
N LEU A 114 12.83 13.99 -4.62
CA LEU A 114 11.62 14.36 -3.88
C LEU A 114 10.75 13.12 -3.58
N GLY A 115 10.62 12.22 -4.56
CA GLY A 115 9.92 10.95 -4.40
C GLY A 115 10.54 10.05 -3.32
N ILE A 116 11.87 9.98 -3.25
CA ILE A 116 12.59 9.24 -2.21
C ILE A 116 12.29 9.82 -0.83
N ILE A 117 12.33 11.14 -0.69
CA ILE A 117 12.04 11.85 0.57
C ILE A 117 10.57 11.61 0.97
N ALA A 118 9.63 11.79 0.05
CA ALA A 118 8.20 11.57 0.30
C ALA A 118 7.91 10.14 0.73
N PHE A 119 8.52 9.15 0.08
CA PHE A 119 8.43 7.74 0.46
C PHE A 119 8.98 7.45 1.85
N SER A 120 10.10 8.08 2.19
CA SER A 120 10.73 7.93 3.50
C SER A 120 9.85 8.51 4.60
N ILE A 121 9.30 9.69 4.39
CA ILE A 121 8.36 10.34 5.32
C ILE A 121 7.08 9.52 5.45
N GLY A 122 6.51 9.04 4.33
CA GLY A 122 5.32 8.21 4.34
C GLY A 122 5.52 6.92 5.14
N THR A 123 6.65 6.22 4.93
CA THR A 123 6.99 5.00 5.67
C THR A 123 7.15 5.29 7.16
N ALA A 124 7.87 6.35 7.51
CA ALA A 124 8.09 6.75 8.89
C ALA A 124 6.78 7.13 9.58
N SER A 125 5.95 7.96 8.94
CA SER A 125 4.66 8.39 9.50
C SER A 125 3.70 7.22 9.69
N GLY A 126 3.66 6.26 8.75
CA GLY A 126 2.85 5.05 8.88
C GLY A 126 3.24 4.21 10.10
N ILE A 127 4.54 4.01 10.32
CA ILE A 127 5.06 3.28 11.51
C ILE A 127 4.74 4.04 12.80
N LEU A 128 4.95 5.35 12.82
CA LEU A 128 4.67 6.19 13.99
C LEU A 128 3.18 6.20 14.32
N MET A 129 2.32 6.26 13.30
CA MET A 129 0.87 6.17 13.50
C MET A 129 0.47 4.82 14.10
N ALA A 130 1.04 3.71 13.63
CA ALA A 130 0.80 2.40 14.21
C ALA A 130 1.31 2.30 15.66
N LYS A 131 2.44 2.93 15.99
CA LYS A 131 2.90 3.05 17.38
C LYS A 131 1.96 3.88 18.24
N LEU A 132 1.46 4.99 17.71
CA LEU A 132 0.48 5.82 18.42
C LEU A 132 -0.80 5.04 18.71
N MET A 133 -1.27 4.24 17.74
CA MET A 133 -2.41 3.35 17.95
C MET A 133 -2.13 2.33 19.07
N ASN A 134 -0.91 1.82 19.18
CA ASN A 134 -0.52 0.91 20.27
C ASN A 134 -0.53 1.56 21.66
N VAL A 135 -0.37 2.87 21.75
CA VAL A 135 -0.49 3.62 23.01
C VAL A 135 -1.95 3.79 23.40
N LEU A 136 -2.83 3.98 22.40
CA LEU A 136 -4.25 4.23 22.61
C LEU A 136 -5.10 2.94 22.70
N SER A 137 -4.57 1.80 22.23
CA SER A 137 -5.29 0.53 22.16
C SER A 137 -4.73 -0.48 23.16
N ALA A 138 -5.63 -1.22 23.80
CA ALA A 138 -5.27 -2.34 24.68
C ALA A 138 -4.64 -3.52 23.91
N ASN A 139 -5.05 -3.70 22.64
CA ASN A 139 -4.52 -4.76 21.77
C ASN A 139 -3.38 -4.21 20.90
N LYS A 140 -2.18 -4.73 21.14
CA LYS A 140 -0.99 -4.28 20.40
C LYS A 140 -1.00 -4.81 18.96
N ILE A 141 -0.79 -3.91 18.01
CA ILE A 141 -0.57 -4.21 16.59
C ILE A 141 0.92 -4.12 16.26
N ASN A 142 1.37 -4.87 15.27
CA ASN A 142 2.74 -4.78 14.80
C ASN A 142 2.94 -3.46 14.04
N PRO A 143 3.85 -2.56 14.48
CA PRO A 143 4.04 -1.26 13.85
C PRO A 143 4.47 -1.33 12.39
N LEU A 144 5.06 -2.45 11.96
CA LEU A 144 5.47 -2.65 10.57
C LEU A 144 4.29 -2.61 9.59
N ILE A 145 3.06 -2.86 10.05
CA ILE A 145 1.86 -2.81 9.19
C ILE A 145 1.64 -1.40 8.62
N GLY A 146 2.04 -0.37 9.36
CA GLY A 146 1.98 1.02 8.90
C GLY A 146 2.84 1.29 7.68
N ALA A 147 3.94 0.57 7.52
CA ALA A 147 4.79 0.67 6.34
C ALA A 147 4.25 -0.10 5.13
N ALA A 148 3.42 -1.13 5.36
CA ALA A 148 2.89 -1.98 4.29
C ALA A 148 1.90 -1.26 3.37
N GLY A 149 1.19 -0.25 3.87
CA GLY A 149 0.16 0.49 3.13
C GLY A 149 0.64 1.71 2.34
N VAL A 150 1.92 2.09 2.46
CA VAL A 150 2.43 3.37 1.93
C VAL A 150 2.48 3.41 0.41
N SER A 151 2.86 2.31 -0.26
CA SER A 151 2.91 2.24 -1.72
C SER A 151 3.16 0.80 -2.18
N ALA A 152 2.72 0.49 -3.41
CA ALA A 152 2.93 -0.82 -4.04
C ALA A 152 2.67 -1.96 -3.04
N VAL A 153 1.48 -2.00 -2.48
CA VAL A 153 1.09 -2.85 -1.32
C VAL A 153 1.65 -4.28 -1.40
N PRO A 154 1.56 -5.02 -2.53
CA PRO A 154 2.10 -6.38 -2.58
C PRO A 154 3.62 -6.44 -2.37
N MET A 155 4.36 -5.44 -2.84
CA MET A 155 5.81 -5.37 -2.70
C MET A 155 6.20 -4.89 -1.30
N ALA A 156 5.52 -3.86 -0.78
CA ALA A 156 5.73 -3.37 0.57
C ALA A 156 5.42 -4.46 1.62
N ALA A 157 4.34 -5.21 1.44
CA ALA A 157 3.99 -6.33 2.32
C ALA A 157 5.07 -7.43 2.34
N ARG A 158 5.68 -7.75 1.18
CA ARG A 158 6.81 -8.70 1.13
C ARG A 158 8.03 -8.19 1.89
N VAL A 159 8.34 -6.91 1.75
CA VAL A 159 9.47 -6.26 2.45
C VAL A 159 9.21 -6.23 3.95
N VAL A 160 8.00 -5.84 4.36
CA VAL A 160 7.56 -5.85 5.76
C VAL A 160 7.65 -7.24 6.38
N ASN A 161 7.17 -8.27 5.66
CA ASN A 161 7.25 -9.65 6.12
C ASN A 161 8.70 -10.11 6.29
N LYS A 162 9.59 -9.78 5.35
CA LYS A 162 11.01 -10.10 5.45
C LYS A 162 11.66 -9.46 6.69
N VAL A 163 11.40 -8.18 6.94
CA VAL A 163 11.94 -7.47 8.11
C VAL A 163 11.32 -7.94 9.42
N GLY A 164 10.08 -8.40 9.40
CA GLY A 164 9.39 -8.96 10.57
C GLY A 164 9.87 -10.36 10.95
N LEU A 165 10.52 -11.09 10.04
CA LEU A 165 11.09 -12.42 10.29
C LEU A 165 12.56 -12.38 10.74
N GLU A 166 13.21 -11.23 10.66
CA GLU A 166 14.58 -10.97 11.17
C GLU A 166 14.54 -10.67 12.68
#